data_9b6cc5ed5538aaa7f90dce0d7e2bf71b
#
_entry.id   9b6cc5ed5538aaa7f90dce0d7e2bf71b
#
_cell.length_a   1.000
_cell.length_b   1.000
_cell.length_c   1.000
_cell.angle_alpha   90.00
_cell.angle_beta   90.00
_cell.angle_gamma   90.00
#
_symmetry.space_group_name_H-M   'P 1'
#
loop_
_entity.id
_entity.type
_entity.pdbx_description
1 polymer ?
#
loop_
_entity_poly.entity_id
_entity_poly.type
_entity_poly.pdbx_seq_one_letter_code
_entity_poly.pdbx_strand_id
1 'polypeptide(L)'
;MTTSQNPVVLTKASIEAGSEDVVDANVHVVNAMYSSLLDSREIAPVALRSYYVDFYVTQSLEGGFAQYVFTADRDEVDPLIREGLESMGATAHLELFNRTVEVFDALSDEDEERYLDGDLDAEEESNDAVRTMEELDGEFEELFETENITALNASWLLGQEGLLVLDDEELSAYIERQVALLPDLEERQARADEEALDNAPDFEIIIRELCDVAGYELEKISMGDPNYVHNGEKTLAWHFSTDHGDFLMVEEEYEAFMINPETQEIVAAVEFEEADDDEMADA
;
A
#
# COMPACT_ATOMS: atom_id res chain seq x y z
N MET A 1 -19.40 -14.47 -27.38
CA MET A 1 -19.87 -13.78 -26.16
C MET A 1 -18.79 -12.78 -25.83
N THR A 2 -19.00 -11.51 -26.10
CA THR A 2 -18.10 -10.42 -25.68
C THR A 2 -18.20 -10.40 -24.16
N THR A 3 -17.14 -10.83 -23.47
CA THR A 3 -16.96 -10.49 -22.05
C THR A 3 -17.05 -8.97 -21.96
N SER A 4 -18.08 -8.48 -21.27
CA SER A 4 -18.17 -7.05 -20.94
C SER A 4 -16.93 -6.75 -20.10
N GLN A 5 -15.91 -6.12 -20.69
CA GLN A 5 -14.79 -5.61 -19.91
C GLN A 5 -15.35 -4.50 -19.03
N ASN A 6 -14.97 -4.47 -17.77
CA ASN A 6 -15.31 -3.38 -16.87
C ASN A 6 -14.81 -2.06 -17.47
N PRO A 7 -15.61 -0.98 -17.45
CA PRO A 7 -15.21 0.30 -18.01
C PRO A 7 -14.12 0.98 -17.17
N VAL A 8 -13.32 1.82 -17.80
CA VAL A 8 -12.54 2.83 -17.07
C VAL A 8 -13.50 3.84 -16.46
N VAL A 9 -13.25 4.24 -15.23
CA VAL A 9 -14.06 5.21 -14.49
C VAL A 9 -13.19 6.39 -14.10
N LEU A 10 -13.61 7.61 -14.44
CA LEU A 10 -12.95 8.86 -14.07
C LEU A 10 -13.95 9.85 -13.48
N THR A 11 -13.45 10.84 -12.73
CA THR A 11 -14.30 11.90 -12.20
C THR A 11 -14.47 13.04 -13.23
N LYS A 12 -15.61 13.72 -13.19
CA LYS A 12 -15.86 14.92 -14.03
C LYS A 12 -14.82 16.00 -13.74
N ALA A 13 -14.48 16.20 -12.46
CA ALA A 13 -13.54 17.23 -12.03
C ALA A 13 -12.14 17.00 -12.60
N SER A 14 -11.64 15.76 -12.64
CA SER A 14 -10.31 15.45 -13.13
C SER A 14 -10.13 15.74 -14.62
N ILE A 15 -11.17 15.48 -15.44
CA ILE A 15 -11.11 15.71 -16.88
C ILE A 15 -10.99 17.22 -17.21
N GLU A 16 -11.58 18.08 -16.37
CA GLU A 16 -11.52 19.54 -16.54
C GLU A 16 -10.20 20.13 -16.04
N ALA A 17 -9.53 19.47 -15.10
CA ALA A 17 -8.32 19.97 -14.44
C ALA A 17 -7.04 19.72 -15.27
N GLY A 18 -6.87 18.54 -15.86
CA GLY A 18 -5.73 18.26 -16.73
C GLY A 18 -5.23 16.81 -16.69
N SER A 19 -4.09 16.56 -17.35
CA SER A 19 -3.58 15.20 -17.53
C SER A 19 -3.14 14.54 -16.22
N GLU A 20 -2.52 15.29 -15.33
CA GLU A 20 -2.11 14.83 -14.00
C GLU A 20 -3.34 14.41 -13.19
N ASP A 21 -4.33 15.27 -13.09
CA ASP A 21 -5.57 14.99 -12.38
C ASP A 21 -6.36 13.80 -12.96
N VAL A 22 -6.25 13.53 -14.25
CA VAL A 22 -6.87 12.35 -14.90
C VAL A 22 -6.20 11.06 -14.42
N VAL A 23 -4.86 11.04 -14.36
CA VAL A 23 -4.11 9.87 -13.88
C VAL A 23 -4.35 9.68 -12.39
N ASP A 24 -4.27 10.74 -11.59
CA ASP A 24 -4.55 10.72 -10.15
C ASP A 24 -5.96 10.21 -9.85
N ALA A 25 -6.95 10.64 -10.63
CA ALA A 25 -8.31 10.14 -10.47
C ALA A 25 -8.41 8.64 -10.76
N ASN A 26 -7.70 8.13 -11.78
CA ASN A 26 -7.67 6.69 -12.04
C ASN A 26 -7.02 5.94 -10.87
N VAL A 27 -5.90 6.44 -10.33
CA VAL A 27 -5.22 5.88 -9.15
C VAL A 27 -6.18 5.85 -7.96
N HIS A 28 -6.87 6.95 -7.71
CA HIS A 28 -7.84 7.06 -6.61
C HIS A 28 -9.01 6.07 -6.76
N VAL A 29 -9.55 5.93 -7.96
CA VAL A 29 -10.64 4.98 -8.25
C VAL A 29 -10.17 3.54 -8.07
N VAL A 30 -8.99 3.17 -8.56
CA VAL A 30 -8.43 1.82 -8.41
C VAL A 30 -8.19 1.50 -6.93
N ASN A 31 -7.60 2.44 -6.17
CA ASN A 31 -7.40 2.28 -4.73
C ASN A 31 -8.73 2.13 -3.97
N ALA A 32 -9.75 2.92 -4.32
CA ALA A 32 -11.08 2.81 -3.72
C ALA A 32 -11.73 1.45 -4.03
N MET A 33 -11.52 0.90 -5.22
CA MET A 33 -12.01 -0.43 -5.58
C MET A 33 -11.29 -1.52 -4.77
N TYR A 34 -9.96 -1.48 -4.65
CA TYR A 34 -9.20 -2.43 -3.83
C TYR A 34 -9.60 -2.35 -2.35
N SER A 35 -9.71 -1.14 -1.80
CA SER A 35 -10.17 -0.92 -0.42
C SER A 35 -11.61 -1.40 -0.18
N SER A 36 -12.38 -1.55 -1.25
CA SER A 36 -13.75 -2.09 -1.23
C SER A 36 -13.82 -3.58 -1.57
N LEU A 37 -12.69 -4.31 -1.46
CA LEU A 37 -12.56 -5.75 -1.67
C LEU A 37 -12.74 -6.25 -3.11
N LEU A 38 -12.72 -5.36 -4.12
CA LEU A 38 -12.58 -5.79 -5.51
C LEU A 38 -11.12 -6.21 -5.76
N ASP A 39 -10.91 -7.22 -6.58
CA ASP A 39 -9.59 -7.63 -7.03
C ASP A 39 -9.32 -7.22 -8.50
N SER A 40 -8.11 -7.53 -8.99
CA SER A 40 -7.68 -7.18 -10.35
C SER A 40 -8.61 -7.71 -11.45
N ARG A 41 -9.43 -8.73 -11.20
CA ARG A 41 -10.37 -9.32 -12.17
C ARG A 41 -11.65 -8.52 -12.29
N GLU A 42 -12.02 -7.78 -11.26
CA GLU A 42 -13.21 -6.92 -11.23
C GLU A 42 -12.88 -5.47 -11.66
N ILE A 43 -11.62 -5.08 -11.70
CA ILE A 43 -11.17 -3.75 -12.15
C ILE A 43 -10.92 -3.77 -13.67
N ALA A 44 -11.13 -2.62 -14.33
CA ALA A 44 -10.88 -2.51 -15.76
C ALA A 44 -9.38 -2.75 -16.06
N PRO A 45 -9.01 -3.67 -17.00
CA PRO A 45 -7.60 -3.95 -17.29
C PRO A 45 -6.81 -2.71 -17.74
N VAL A 46 -7.46 -1.77 -18.41
CA VAL A 46 -6.85 -0.50 -18.81
C VAL A 46 -6.57 0.38 -17.58
N ALA A 47 -7.50 0.46 -16.64
CA ALA A 47 -7.33 1.23 -15.40
C ALA A 47 -6.16 0.67 -14.57
N LEU A 48 -6.04 -0.67 -14.47
CA LEU A 48 -4.92 -1.32 -13.76
C LEU A 48 -3.58 -1.05 -14.41
N ARG A 49 -3.47 -1.17 -15.74
CA ARG A 49 -2.21 -0.88 -16.45
C ARG A 49 -1.79 0.57 -16.28
N SER A 50 -2.74 1.50 -16.36
CA SER A 50 -2.50 2.92 -16.10
C SER A 50 -2.02 3.15 -14.66
N TYR A 51 -2.67 2.52 -13.69
CA TYR A 51 -2.31 2.55 -12.27
C TYR A 51 -0.88 2.07 -12.03
N TYR A 52 -0.49 0.90 -12.59
CA TYR A 52 0.84 0.35 -12.36
C TYR A 52 1.94 1.08 -13.14
N VAL A 53 1.62 1.69 -14.29
CA VAL A 53 2.58 2.60 -14.96
C VAL A 53 2.82 3.85 -14.09
N ASP A 54 1.79 4.44 -13.51
CA ASP A 54 1.93 5.58 -12.61
C ASP A 54 2.69 5.19 -11.34
N PHE A 55 2.40 4.04 -10.75
CA PHE A 55 3.12 3.48 -9.61
C PHE A 55 4.63 3.35 -9.92
N TYR A 56 5.00 2.72 -11.05
CA TYR A 56 6.40 2.61 -11.48
C TYR A 56 7.08 3.97 -11.62
N VAL A 57 6.42 4.92 -12.27
CA VAL A 57 6.94 6.28 -12.46
C VAL A 57 7.17 6.96 -11.12
N THR A 58 6.20 6.91 -10.21
CA THR A 58 6.29 7.53 -8.89
C THR A 58 7.42 6.93 -8.07
N GLN A 59 7.50 5.60 -7.98
CA GLN A 59 8.57 4.93 -7.22
C GLN A 59 9.96 5.22 -7.81
N SER A 60 10.08 5.23 -9.14
CA SER A 60 11.36 5.53 -9.80
C SER A 60 11.80 6.99 -9.61
N LEU A 61 10.88 7.93 -9.49
CA LEU A 61 11.19 9.34 -9.17
C LEU A 61 11.57 9.54 -7.69
N GLU A 62 11.03 8.73 -6.77
CA GLU A 62 11.32 8.81 -5.34
C GLU A 62 12.69 8.24 -4.97
N GLY A 63 13.11 7.14 -5.58
CA GLY A 63 14.34 6.45 -5.21
C GLY A 63 14.91 5.51 -6.26
N GLY A 64 14.76 5.84 -7.56
CA GLY A 64 15.26 5.04 -8.66
C GLY A 64 14.53 3.71 -8.83
N PHE A 65 15.08 2.84 -9.66
CA PHE A 65 14.52 1.50 -9.86
C PHE A 65 14.62 0.64 -8.59
N ALA A 66 15.56 0.94 -7.67
CA ALA A 66 15.66 0.30 -6.37
C ALA A 66 14.38 0.46 -5.54
N GLN A 67 13.83 1.67 -5.47
CA GLN A 67 12.57 1.92 -4.75
C GLN A 67 11.40 1.15 -5.37
N TYR A 68 11.34 1.06 -6.70
CA TYR A 68 10.33 0.26 -7.38
C TYR A 68 10.45 -1.23 -7.02
N VAL A 69 11.66 -1.80 -7.06
CA VAL A 69 11.90 -3.21 -6.72
C VAL A 69 11.52 -3.50 -5.27
N PHE A 70 11.87 -2.60 -4.35
CA PHE A 70 11.57 -2.76 -2.93
C PHE A 70 10.06 -2.79 -2.62
N THR A 71 9.25 -2.10 -3.43
CA THR A 71 7.82 -1.89 -3.16
C THR A 71 6.89 -2.76 -4.03
N ALA A 72 7.41 -3.35 -5.12
CA ALA A 72 6.61 -4.07 -6.11
C ALA A 72 6.76 -5.59 -6.02
N ASP A 73 5.64 -6.32 -6.10
CA ASP A 73 5.68 -7.71 -6.55
C ASP A 73 5.88 -7.73 -8.07
N ARG A 74 7.15 -7.78 -8.49
CA ARG A 74 7.56 -7.65 -9.89
C ARG A 74 6.99 -8.72 -10.79
N ASP A 75 6.77 -9.94 -10.29
CA ASP A 75 6.20 -11.03 -11.08
C ASP A 75 4.78 -10.70 -11.55
N GLU A 76 4.02 -10.00 -10.72
CA GLU A 76 2.65 -9.59 -11.04
C GLU A 76 2.60 -8.23 -11.76
N VAL A 77 3.46 -7.27 -11.39
CA VAL A 77 3.37 -5.87 -11.80
C VAL A 77 4.10 -5.57 -13.11
N ASP A 78 5.31 -6.13 -13.32
CA ASP A 78 6.11 -5.92 -14.54
C ASP A 78 5.33 -6.17 -15.84
N PRO A 79 4.54 -7.26 -15.98
CA PRO A 79 3.73 -7.47 -17.18
C PRO A 79 2.70 -6.36 -17.42
N LEU A 80 2.07 -5.84 -16.37
CA LEU A 80 1.07 -4.79 -16.48
C LEU A 80 1.68 -3.45 -16.89
N ILE A 81 2.88 -3.13 -16.39
CA ILE A 81 3.65 -1.95 -16.78
C ILE A 81 4.01 -2.04 -18.26
N ARG A 82 4.60 -3.16 -18.72
CA ARG A 82 4.96 -3.35 -20.14
C ARG A 82 3.77 -3.18 -21.07
N GLU A 83 2.65 -3.86 -20.74
CA GLU A 83 1.42 -3.76 -21.51
C GLU A 83 0.82 -2.35 -21.50
N GLY A 84 0.92 -1.64 -20.37
CA GLY A 84 0.48 -0.26 -20.23
C GLY A 84 1.30 0.68 -21.08
N LEU A 85 2.63 0.67 -20.95
CA LEU A 85 3.57 1.49 -21.72
C LEU A 85 3.41 1.28 -23.24
N GLU A 86 3.27 0.01 -23.67
CA GLU A 86 3.00 -0.32 -25.07
C GLU A 86 1.67 0.26 -25.54
N SER A 87 0.60 0.06 -24.76
CA SER A 87 -0.77 0.45 -25.15
C SER A 87 -0.96 1.97 -25.21
N MET A 88 -0.30 2.74 -24.34
CA MET A 88 -0.34 4.21 -24.37
C MET A 88 0.64 4.83 -25.35
N GLY A 89 1.52 4.01 -25.99
CA GLY A 89 2.50 4.46 -26.96
C GLY A 89 3.77 5.09 -26.39
N ALA A 90 4.05 4.86 -25.11
CA ALA A 90 5.26 5.32 -24.40
C ALA A 90 6.48 4.43 -24.76
N THR A 91 6.87 4.44 -26.03
CA THR A 91 7.85 3.49 -26.58
C THR A 91 9.23 3.64 -25.95
N ALA A 92 9.69 4.88 -25.73
CA ALA A 92 11.01 5.11 -25.13
C ALA A 92 11.05 4.66 -23.66
N HIS A 93 9.99 4.91 -22.90
CA HIS A 93 9.86 4.40 -21.52
C HIS A 93 9.78 2.87 -21.49
N LEU A 94 9.10 2.23 -22.44
CA LEU A 94 9.05 0.76 -22.53
C LEU A 94 10.45 0.16 -22.83
N GLU A 95 11.20 0.76 -23.76
CA GLU A 95 12.56 0.33 -24.08
C GLU A 95 13.48 0.49 -22.86
N LEU A 96 13.40 1.60 -22.14
CA LEU A 96 14.18 1.84 -20.95
C LEU A 96 13.80 0.85 -19.83
N PHE A 97 12.51 0.70 -19.52
CA PHE A 97 12.03 -0.26 -18.52
C PHE A 97 12.54 -1.67 -18.78
N ASN A 98 12.44 -2.16 -20.03
CA ASN A 98 12.91 -3.50 -20.37
C ASN A 98 14.44 -3.65 -20.18
N ARG A 99 15.23 -2.64 -20.56
CA ARG A 99 16.68 -2.65 -20.33
C ARG A 99 17.03 -2.66 -18.86
N THR A 100 16.35 -1.84 -18.07
CA THR A 100 16.58 -1.75 -16.61
C THR A 100 16.27 -3.08 -15.94
N VAL A 101 15.13 -3.69 -16.25
CA VAL A 101 14.78 -5.03 -15.76
C VAL A 101 15.82 -6.08 -16.17
N GLU A 102 16.25 -6.10 -17.44
CA GLU A 102 17.25 -7.06 -17.92
C GLU A 102 18.60 -6.93 -17.19
N VAL A 103 19.05 -5.69 -16.94
CA VAL A 103 20.30 -5.44 -16.22
C VAL A 103 20.14 -5.81 -14.75
N PHE A 104 19.05 -5.44 -14.09
CA PHE A 104 18.79 -5.76 -12.70
C PHE A 104 18.72 -7.28 -12.48
N ASP A 105 17.95 -8.00 -13.29
CA ASP A 105 17.80 -9.46 -13.20
C ASP A 105 19.10 -10.24 -13.49
N ALA A 106 20.11 -9.58 -14.04
CA ALA A 106 21.43 -10.15 -14.29
C ALA A 106 22.47 -9.82 -13.20
N LEU A 107 22.10 -9.02 -12.19
CA LEU A 107 22.98 -8.72 -11.06
C LEU A 107 23.30 -10.00 -10.28
N SER A 108 24.47 -10.02 -9.63
CA SER A 108 24.75 -11.01 -8.59
C SER A 108 24.03 -10.59 -7.29
N ASP A 109 23.78 -11.54 -6.38
CA ASP A 109 23.14 -11.27 -5.10
C ASP A 109 23.86 -10.14 -4.32
N GLU A 110 25.22 -10.10 -4.39
CA GLU A 110 26.04 -9.06 -3.78
C GLU A 110 25.85 -7.68 -4.43
N ASP A 111 25.71 -7.62 -5.75
CA ASP A 111 25.52 -6.37 -6.50
C ASP A 111 24.09 -5.84 -6.36
N GLU A 112 23.12 -6.75 -6.29
CA GLU A 112 21.72 -6.44 -6.02
C GLU A 112 21.59 -5.80 -4.63
N GLU A 113 22.14 -6.42 -3.57
CA GLU A 113 22.13 -5.88 -2.21
C GLU A 113 22.77 -4.48 -2.16
N ARG A 114 23.95 -4.31 -2.78
CA ARG A 114 24.62 -3.00 -2.85
C ARG A 114 23.79 -1.93 -3.56
N TYR A 115 23.14 -2.28 -4.65
CA TYR A 115 22.29 -1.35 -5.38
C TYR A 115 21.06 -0.96 -4.57
N LEU A 116 20.40 -1.93 -3.93
CA LEU A 116 19.19 -1.71 -3.12
C LEU A 116 19.47 -0.90 -1.84
N ASP A 117 20.61 -1.14 -1.20
CA ASP A 117 21.00 -0.43 0.02
C ASP A 117 21.54 1.00 -0.24
N GLY A 118 21.84 1.32 -1.51
CA GLY A 118 22.43 2.61 -1.88
C GLY A 118 23.83 2.80 -1.31
N ASP A 119 24.52 1.71 -0.92
CA ASP A 119 25.85 1.74 -0.30
C ASP A 119 26.95 1.88 -1.38
N LEU A 120 27.09 3.10 -1.86
CA LEU A 120 28.02 3.50 -2.92
C LEU A 120 29.25 4.13 -2.30
N ASP A 121 30.03 3.35 -1.56
CA ASP A 121 31.33 3.81 -1.07
C ASP A 121 32.23 4.17 -2.25
N ALA A 122 32.45 5.48 -2.41
CA ALA A 122 33.20 6.08 -3.53
C ALA A 122 34.70 5.70 -3.57
N GLU A 123 35.20 4.85 -2.69
CA GLU A 123 36.59 4.44 -2.56
C GLU A 123 36.87 2.98 -2.98
N GLU A 124 35.87 2.12 -3.08
CA GLU A 124 36.02 0.81 -3.71
C GLU A 124 35.66 0.91 -5.21
N GLU A 125 36.47 0.30 -6.08
CA GLU A 125 36.22 0.26 -7.53
C GLU A 125 34.75 -0.12 -7.75
N SER A 126 33.91 0.88 -8.07
CA SER A 126 32.48 0.68 -8.29
C SER A 126 32.28 -0.44 -9.27
N ASN A 127 31.58 -1.48 -8.89
CA ASN A 127 31.23 -2.58 -9.77
C ASN A 127 30.51 -2.00 -10.99
N ASP A 128 30.97 -2.39 -12.18
CA ASP A 128 30.42 -1.91 -13.45
C ASP A 128 28.91 -2.14 -13.55
N ALA A 129 28.37 -3.17 -12.87
CA ALA A 129 26.96 -3.51 -12.88
C ALA A 129 26.12 -2.50 -12.07
N VAL A 130 26.51 -2.17 -10.84
CA VAL A 130 25.82 -1.17 -10.00
C VAL A 130 25.84 0.19 -10.67
N ARG A 131 27.01 0.61 -11.21
CA ARG A 131 27.10 1.87 -11.95
C ARG A 131 26.18 1.90 -13.18
N THR A 132 25.98 0.75 -13.86
CA THR A 132 25.05 0.67 -14.98
C THR A 132 23.60 0.91 -14.52
N MET A 133 23.21 0.41 -13.34
CA MET A 133 21.88 0.69 -12.77
C MET A 133 21.69 2.19 -12.48
N GLU A 134 22.68 2.85 -11.88
CA GLU A 134 22.65 4.30 -11.64
C GLU A 134 22.56 5.12 -12.96
N GLU A 135 23.28 4.68 -14.01
CA GLU A 135 23.18 5.32 -15.33
C GLU A 135 21.77 5.17 -15.92
N LEU A 136 21.10 4.01 -15.70
CA LEU A 136 19.72 3.78 -16.13
C LEU A 136 18.70 4.61 -15.32
N ASP A 137 18.92 4.80 -14.01
CA ASP A 137 18.12 5.71 -13.19
C ASP A 137 18.24 7.17 -13.69
N GLY A 138 19.46 7.61 -14.03
CA GLY A 138 19.68 8.91 -14.66
C GLY A 138 19.01 9.04 -16.04
N GLU A 139 19.04 7.99 -16.88
CA GLU A 139 18.31 7.98 -18.16
C GLU A 139 16.80 8.08 -17.96
N PHE A 140 16.25 7.47 -16.88
CA PHE A 140 14.83 7.59 -16.55
C PHE A 140 14.44 9.02 -16.21
N GLU A 141 15.22 9.73 -15.37
CA GLU A 141 14.96 11.11 -15.00
C GLU A 141 15.02 12.03 -16.26
N GLU A 142 16.03 11.87 -17.10
CA GLU A 142 16.14 12.63 -18.35
C GLU A 142 14.96 12.35 -19.32
N LEU A 143 14.54 11.10 -19.41
CA LEU A 143 13.42 10.70 -20.27
C LEU A 143 12.09 11.26 -19.73
N PHE A 144 11.88 11.25 -18.41
CA PHE A 144 10.70 11.81 -17.77
C PHE A 144 10.56 13.31 -18.04
N GLU A 145 11.68 14.07 -18.08
CA GLU A 145 11.65 15.49 -18.43
C GLU A 145 11.35 15.74 -19.92
N THR A 146 11.70 14.82 -20.80
CA THR A 146 11.61 15.01 -22.26
C THR A 146 10.38 14.39 -22.91
N GLU A 147 9.85 13.28 -22.37
CA GLU A 147 8.63 12.62 -22.82
C GLU A 147 7.60 12.62 -21.67
N ASN A 148 6.52 13.37 -21.85
CA ASN A 148 5.48 13.50 -20.83
C ASN A 148 4.62 12.23 -20.77
N ILE A 149 5.09 11.23 -20.01
CA ILE A 149 4.41 9.95 -19.82
C ILE A 149 3.03 10.12 -19.16
N THR A 150 2.87 11.08 -18.24
CA THR A 150 1.59 11.37 -17.60
C THR A 150 0.55 11.84 -18.64
N ALA A 151 0.96 12.66 -19.61
CA ALA A 151 0.08 13.09 -20.68
C ALA A 151 -0.29 11.94 -21.66
N LEU A 152 0.64 11.02 -21.93
CA LEU A 152 0.36 9.80 -22.71
C LEU A 152 -0.63 8.91 -21.98
N ASN A 153 -0.44 8.67 -20.69
CA ASN A 153 -1.31 7.88 -19.83
C ASN A 153 -2.72 8.47 -19.78
N ALA A 154 -2.84 9.77 -19.48
CA ALA A 154 -4.11 10.47 -19.45
C ALA A 154 -4.84 10.40 -20.80
N SER A 155 -4.14 10.65 -21.91
CA SER A 155 -4.72 10.57 -23.24
C SER A 155 -5.23 9.18 -23.58
N TRP A 156 -4.51 8.15 -23.15
CA TRP A 156 -4.91 6.77 -23.33
C TRP A 156 -6.16 6.41 -22.54
N LEU A 157 -6.25 6.83 -21.26
CA LEU A 157 -7.46 6.68 -20.42
C LEU A 157 -8.67 7.37 -21.04
N LEU A 158 -8.51 8.62 -21.45
CA LEU A 158 -9.59 9.41 -22.08
C LEU A 158 -10.04 8.86 -23.42
N GLY A 159 -9.19 8.14 -24.15
CA GLY A 159 -9.47 7.51 -25.42
C GLY A 159 -10.24 6.18 -25.34
N GLN A 160 -10.56 5.69 -24.13
CA GLN A 160 -11.18 4.37 -24.00
C GLN A 160 -12.65 4.35 -24.40
N GLU A 161 -13.02 3.34 -25.21
CA GLU A 161 -14.45 3.10 -25.50
C GLU A 161 -15.21 2.70 -24.23
N GLY A 162 -16.33 3.36 -23.97
CA GLY A 162 -17.15 3.07 -22.80
C GLY A 162 -16.64 3.68 -21.49
N LEU A 163 -15.72 4.66 -21.57
CA LEU A 163 -15.30 5.46 -20.41
C LEU A 163 -16.52 6.00 -19.66
N LEU A 164 -16.59 5.76 -18.36
CA LEU A 164 -17.59 6.34 -17.47
C LEU A 164 -17.02 7.59 -16.80
N VAL A 165 -17.75 8.68 -16.91
CA VAL A 165 -17.40 9.96 -16.27
C VAL A 165 -18.46 10.26 -15.22
N LEU A 166 -18.07 10.18 -13.96
CA LEU A 166 -18.97 10.23 -12.81
C LEU A 166 -18.65 11.44 -11.92
N ASP A 167 -19.60 11.90 -11.11
CA ASP A 167 -19.27 12.73 -9.96
C ASP A 167 -19.00 11.83 -8.73
N ASP A 168 -18.61 12.44 -7.59
CA ASP A 168 -18.17 11.68 -6.43
C ASP A 168 -19.27 10.80 -5.82
N GLU A 169 -20.52 11.27 -5.83
CA GLU A 169 -21.68 10.50 -5.34
C GLU A 169 -21.98 9.33 -6.30
N GLU A 170 -21.92 9.57 -7.59
CA GLU A 170 -22.12 8.56 -8.63
C GLU A 170 -21.01 7.51 -8.60
N LEU A 171 -19.74 7.91 -8.29
CA LEU A 171 -18.60 7.02 -8.14
C LEU A 171 -18.78 6.10 -6.93
N SER A 172 -19.12 6.63 -5.77
CA SER A 172 -19.38 5.83 -4.58
C SER A 172 -20.48 4.81 -4.82
N ALA A 173 -21.61 5.25 -5.41
CA ALA A 173 -22.70 4.36 -5.76
C ALA A 173 -22.34 3.33 -6.86
N TYR A 174 -21.39 3.65 -7.74
CA TYR A 174 -20.85 2.69 -8.71
C TYR A 174 -20.06 1.60 -8.01
N ILE A 175 -19.11 1.94 -7.13
CA ILE A 175 -18.30 0.99 -6.39
C ILE A 175 -19.18 0.09 -5.51
N GLU A 176 -20.12 0.65 -4.76
CA GLU A 176 -21.08 -0.13 -3.96
C GLU A 176 -21.83 -1.17 -4.78
N ARG A 177 -22.24 -0.82 -6.01
CA ARG A 177 -22.91 -1.78 -6.91
C ARG A 177 -21.96 -2.87 -7.38
N GLN A 178 -20.66 -2.59 -7.61
CA GLN A 178 -19.69 -3.62 -7.97
C GLN A 178 -19.46 -4.59 -6.81
N VAL A 179 -19.30 -4.07 -5.60
CA VAL A 179 -19.17 -4.86 -4.36
C VAL A 179 -20.37 -5.78 -4.16
N ALA A 180 -21.59 -5.26 -4.35
CA ALA A 180 -22.82 -6.04 -4.21
C ALA A 180 -22.95 -7.19 -5.23
N LEU A 181 -22.14 -7.20 -6.30
CA LEU A 181 -22.11 -8.27 -7.29
C LEU A 181 -21.06 -9.36 -6.96
N LEU A 182 -20.20 -9.15 -5.96
CA LEU A 182 -19.19 -10.13 -5.55
C LEU A 182 -19.87 -11.37 -4.96
N PRO A 183 -19.64 -12.55 -5.51
CA PRO A 183 -20.29 -13.78 -5.03
C PRO A 183 -19.71 -14.30 -3.71
N ASP A 184 -18.48 -13.86 -3.38
CA ASP A 184 -17.64 -14.30 -2.26
C ASP A 184 -17.31 -13.14 -1.28
N LEU A 185 -18.19 -12.14 -1.19
CA LEU A 185 -17.97 -10.94 -0.37
C LEU A 185 -17.70 -11.26 1.10
N GLU A 186 -18.49 -12.19 1.69
CA GLU A 186 -18.30 -12.57 3.09
C GLU A 186 -16.94 -13.25 3.33
N GLU A 187 -16.46 -14.06 2.37
CA GLU A 187 -15.15 -14.72 2.46
C GLU A 187 -14.01 -13.71 2.28
N ARG A 188 -14.19 -12.73 1.40
CA ARG A 188 -13.20 -11.63 1.22
C ARG A 188 -13.11 -10.74 2.45
N GLN A 189 -14.26 -10.43 3.06
CA GLN A 189 -14.30 -9.64 4.30
C GLN A 189 -13.57 -10.36 5.42
N ALA A 190 -13.89 -11.65 5.63
CA ALA A 190 -13.25 -12.45 6.68
C ALA A 190 -11.73 -12.54 6.51
N ARG A 191 -11.25 -12.69 5.26
CA ARG A 191 -9.80 -12.70 4.97
C ARG A 191 -9.16 -11.33 5.20
N ALA A 192 -9.80 -10.23 4.79
CA ALA A 192 -9.28 -8.89 5.03
C ALA A 192 -9.24 -8.56 6.53
N ASP A 193 -10.23 -9.02 7.30
CA ASP A 193 -10.25 -8.87 8.76
C ASP A 193 -9.13 -9.70 9.42
N GLU A 194 -8.85 -10.92 8.93
CA GLU A 194 -7.75 -11.77 9.38
C GLU A 194 -6.38 -11.13 9.05
N GLU A 195 -6.17 -10.70 7.80
CA GLU A 195 -4.94 -10.01 7.37
C GLU A 195 -4.72 -8.69 8.15
N ALA A 196 -5.78 -7.95 8.43
CA ALA A 196 -5.70 -6.73 9.23
C ALA A 196 -5.29 -7.04 10.69
N LEU A 197 -5.74 -8.17 11.24
CA LEU A 197 -5.37 -8.61 12.58
C LEU A 197 -3.91 -9.09 12.62
N ASP A 198 -3.47 -9.87 11.63
CA ASP A 198 -2.09 -10.36 11.54
C ASP A 198 -1.05 -9.22 11.39
N ASN A 199 -1.46 -8.13 10.74
CA ASN A 199 -0.63 -6.94 10.57
C ASN A 199 -0.88 -5.83 11.61
N ALA A 200 -1.75 -6.09 12.61
CA ALA A 200 -2.06 -5.11 13.63
C ALA A 200 -0.85 -4.86 14.54
N PRO A 201 -0.60 -3.60 14.96
CA PRO A 201 0.43 -3.33 15.96
C PRO A 201 0.13 -4.04 17.29
N ASP A 202 1.17 -4.42 18.02
CA ASP A 202 1.07 -5.16 19.29
C ASP A 202 0.06 -4.54 20.27
N PHE A 203 0.05 -3.21 20.40
CA PHE A 203 -0.90 -2.53 21.27
C PHE A 203 -2.36 -2.75 20.86
N GLU A 204 -2.64 -2.90 19.57
CA GLU A 204 -4.00 -3.16 19.08
C GLU A 204 -4.42 -4.60 19.40
N ILE A 205 -3.51 -5.56 19.21
CA ILE A 205 -3.74 -6.98 19.55
C ILE A 205 -4.06 -7.10 21.03
N ILE A 206 -3.26 -6.47 21.89
CA ILE A 206 -3.45 -6.45 23.34
C ILE A 206 -4.80 -5.83 23.73
N ILE A 207 -5.17 -4.69 23.13
CA ILE A 207 -6.47 -4.04 23.41
C ILE A 207 -7.63 -4.94 23.02
N ARG A 208 -7.55 -5.64 21.88
CA ARG A 208 -8.59 -6.59 21.45
C ARG A 208 -8.73 -7.75 22.43
N GLU A 209 -7.60 -8.32 22.86
CA GLU A 209 -7.59 -9.40 23.85
C GLU A 209 -8.19 -8.95 25.20
N LEU A 210 -7.85 -7.75 25.67
CA LEU A 210 -8.46 -7.15 26.86
C LEU A 210 -9.98 -6.95 26.73
N CYS A 211 -10.43 -6.52 25.55
CA CYS A 211 -11.85 -6.39 25.25
C CYS A 211 -12.55 -7.75 25.26
N ASP A 212 -11.94 -8.78 24.68
CA ASP A 212 -12.46 -10.15 24.68
C ASP A 212 -12.59 -10.71 26.09
N VAL A 213 -11.57 -10.50 26.95
CA VAL A 213 -11.59 -10.91 28.36
C VAL A 213 -12.69 -10.16 29.14
N ALA A 214 -12.90 -8.88 28.83
CA ALA A 214 -13.96 -8.08 29.45
C ALA A 214 -15.36 -8.42 28.93
N GLY A 215 -15.45 -9.04 27.72
CA GLY A 215 -16.70 -9.29 27.02
C GLY A 215 -17.29 -8.02 26.38
N TYR A 216 -16.43 -7.07 25.95
CA TYR A 216 -16.79 -5.79 25.35
C TYR A 216 -16.42 -5.76 23.87
N GLU A 217 -17.14 -4.98 23.06
CA GLU A 217 -16.82 -4.78 21.65
C GLU A 217 -15.95 -3.52 21.49
N LEU A 218 -14.76 -3.69 20.88
CA LEU A 218 -13.88 -2.56 20.57
C LEU A 218 -14.49 -1.72 19.44
N GLU A 219 -14.71 -0.43 19.68
CA GLU A 219 -15.22 0.50 18.68
C GLU A 219 -14.10 1.29 18.00
N LYS A 220 -13.14 1.80 18.80
CA LYS A 220 -12.08 2.67 18.28
C LYS A 220 -10.89 2.78 19.22
N ILE A 221 -9.68 2.72 18.67
CA ILE A 221 -8.46 3.16 19.34
C ILE A 221 -8.19 4.61 18.95
N SER A 222 -7.94 5.49 19.91
CA SER A 222 -7.91 6.93 19.71
C SER A 222 -6.49 7.48 19.64
N MET A 223 -5.70 7.31 20.73
CA MET A 223 -4.36 7.88 20.85
C MET A 223 -3.54 7.21 21.95
N GLY A 224 -2.21 7.27 21.81
CA GLY A 224 -1.29 6.96 22.91
C GLY A 224 -0.96 8.22 23.72
N ASP A 225 -1.04 8.13 25.05
CA ASP A 225 -0.54 9.16 25.98
C ASP A 225 0.76 8.69 26.64
N PRO A 226 1.93 9.20 26.23
CA PRO A 226 3.22 8.80 26.78
C PRO A 226 3.51 9.39 28.17
N ASN A 227 2.61 10.21 28.72
CA ASN A 227 2.79 10.86 30.00
C ASN A 227 1.75 10.41 31.05
N TYR A 228 1.01 9.36 30.76
CA TYR A 228 0.09 8.78 31.74
C TYR A 228 0.86 8.32 32.97
N VAL A 229 0.26 8.45 34.15
CA VAL A 229 0.88 8.04 35.43
C VAL A 229 0.11 6.85 35.97
N HIS A 230 0.73 5.68 35.90
CA HIS A 230 0.24 4.44 36.52
C HIS A 230 1.13 4.06 37.74
N ASN A 231 0.55 3.76 38.85
CA ASN A 231 1.28 3.38 40.09
C ASN A 231 2.41 4.36 40.50
N GLY A 232 2.33 5.63 40.09
CA GLY A 232 3.34 6.66 40.40
C GLY A 232 4.48 6.76 39.40
N GLU A 233 4.50 5.95 38.37
CA GLU A 233 5.46 5.98 37.27
C GLU A 233 4.81 6.45 35.99
N LYS A 234 5.60 7.13 35.12
CA LYS A 234 5.13 7.53 33.81
C LYS A 234 5.22 6.33 32.87
N THR A 235 4.11 6.06 32.18
CA THR A 235 4.03 5.00 31.19
C THR A 235 3.23 5.46 29.98
N LEU A 236 3.30 4.71 28.87
CA LEU A 236 2.43 4.87 27.72
C LEU A 236 1.08 4.24 28.03
N ALA A 237 0.00 5.00 27.84
CA ALA A 237 -1.36 4.47 27.91
C ALA A 237 -2.07 4.69 26.58
N TRP A 238 -2.75 3.67 26.07
CA TRP A 238 -3.56 3.77 24.87
C TRP A 238 -5.02 3.99 25.22
N HIS A 239 -5.60 5.05 24.66
CA HIS A 239 -7.01 5.37 24.82
C HIS A 239 -7.85 4.67 23.76
N PHE A 240 -8.91 4.00 24.17
CA PHE A 240 -9.84 3.34 23.28
C PHE A 240 -11.28 3.39 23.80
N SER A 241 -12.24 3.24 22.90
CA SER A 241 -13.67 3.15 23.22
C SER A 241 -14.25 1.78 22.89
N THR A 242 -15.22 1.37 23.67
CA THR A 242 -15.99 0.14 23.51
C THR A 242 -17.48 0.45 23.60
N ASP A 243 -18.33 -0.53 23.32
CA ASP A 243 -19.78 -0.47 23.54
C ASP A 243 -20.16 -0.22 25.02
N HIS A 244 -19.19 -0.30 25.95
CA HIS A 244 -19.35 -0.05 27.41
C HIS A 244 -18.67 1.24 27.88
N GLY A 245 -18.13 2.06 26.97
CA GLY A 245 -17.52 3.36 27.26
C GLY A 245 -16.03 3.42 26.97
N ASP A 246 -15.37 4.44 27.51
CA ASP A 246 -13.95 4.73 27.27
C ASP A 246 -13.06 4.04 28.29
N PHE A 247 -11.92 3.53 27.82
CA PHE A 247 -10.94 2.82 28.63
C PHE A 247 -9.50 3.22 28.23
N LEU A 248 -8.56 2.81 29.09
CA LEU A 248 -7.13 2.90 28.87
C LEU A 248 -6.53 1.51 28.88
N MET A 249 -5.61 1.24 27.98
CA MET A 249 -4.69 0.11 28.08
C MET A 249 -3.35 0.63 28.57
N VAL A 250 -2.82 -0.01 29.62
CA VAL A 250 -1.46 0.19 30.13
C VAL A 250 -0.77 -1.16 30.14
N GLU A 251 0.43 -1.18 29.60
CA GLU A 251 1.29 -2.34 29.53
C GLU A 251 2.36 -2.28 30.63
N GLU A 252 2.57 -3.37 31.34
CA GLU A 252 3.66 -3.63 32.29
C GLU A 252 4.51 -4.79 31.73
N GLU A 253 5.60 -5.14 32.41
CA GLU A 253 6.61 -6.08 31.90
C GLU A 253 6.05 -7.45 31.45
N TYR A 254 5.01 -7.95 32.11
CA TYR A 254 4.39 -9.27 31.83
C TYR A 254 2.87 -9.25 31.75
N GLU A 255 2.26 -8.10 31.86
CA GLU A 255 0.80 -7.96 31.92
C GLU A 255 0.35 -6.67 31.23
N ALA A 256 -0.84 -6.68 30.66
CA ALA A 256 -1.52 -5.45 30.28
C ALA A 256 -2.89 -5.34 30.96
N PHE A 257 -3.29 -4.11 31.23
CA PHE A 257 -4.49 -3.80 31.99
C PHE A 257 -5.43 -2.90 31.20
N MET A 258 -6.70 -3.26 31.20
CA MET A 258 -7.81 -2.39 30.80
C MET A 258 -8.29 -1.62 32.02
N ILE A 259 -8.15 -0.30 32.01
CA ILE A 259 -8.43 0.57 33.15
C ILE A 259 -9.57 1.53 32.80
N ASN A 260 -10.55 1.65 33.67
CA ASN A 260 -11.55 2.70 33.58
C ASN A 260 -10.93 4.05 33.98
N PRO A 261 -10.90 5.06 33.06
CA PRO A 261 -10.19 6.32 33.31
C PRO A 261 -10.81 7.17 34.47
N GLU A 262 -12.10 7.00 34.75
CA GLU A 262 -12.77 7.76 35.79
C GLU A 262 -12.61 7.15 37.21
N THR A 263 -12.75 5.81 37.27
CA THR A 263 -12.71 5.09 38.58
C THR A 263 -11.33 4.55 38.92
N GLN A 264 -10.43 4.46 37.93
CA GLN A 264 -9.10 3.83 38.02
C GLN A 264 -9.18 2.34 38.39
N GLU A 265 -10.31 1.70 38.15
CA GLU A 265 -10.49 0.26 38.35
C GLU A 265 -9.98 -0.50 37.15
N ILE A 266 -9.26 -1.61 37.40
CA ILE A 266 -8.88 -2.57 36.38
C ILE A 266 -10.09 -3.42 36.01
N VAL A 267 -10.49 -3.39 34.77
CA VAL A 267 -11.66 -4.11 34.23
C VAL A 267 -11.28 -5.47 33.69
N ALA A 268 -10.13 -5.55 33.03
CA ALA A 268 -9.56 -6.77 32.48
C ALA A 268 -8.03 -6.72 32.56
N ALA A 269 -7.40 -7.89 32.57
CA ALA A 269 -5.95 -8.05 32.49
C ALA A 269 -5.63 -9.25 31.59
N VAL A 270 -4.52 -9.15 30.86
CA VAL A 270 -3.91 -10.22 30.08
C VAL A 270 -2.45 -10.37 30.47
N GLU A 271 -1.97 -11.62 30.54
CA GLU A 271 -0.58 -11.96 30.86
C GLU A 271 0.16 -12.32 29.55
N PHE A 272 1.40 -11.87 29.40
CA PHE A 272 2.27 -12.25 28.28
C PHE A 272 3.14 -13.43 28.70
N GLU A 273 3.33 -14.38 27.80
CA GLU A 273 4.39 -15.37 27.94
C GLU A 273 5.73 -14.65 27.73
N GLU A 274 6.74 -14.95 28.58
CA GLU A 274 8.12 -14.51 28.33
C GLU A 274 8.51 -14.95 26.91
N ALA A 275 8.88 -14.00 26.04
CA ALA A 275 9.52 -14.35 24.80
C ALA A 275 10.80 -15.12 25.17
N ASP A 276 10.87 -16.41 24.80
CA ASP A 276 12.07 -17.21 24.99
C ASP A 276 13.22 -16.55 24.20
N ASP A 277 14.08 -15.79 24.88
CA ASP A 277 15.30 -15.15 24.34
C ASP A 277 16.34 -16.16 23.79
N ASP A 278 16.01 -17.44 23.68
CA ASP A 278 16.94 -18.52 23.29
C ASP A 278 17.03 -18.77 21.76
N GLU A 279 16.22 -18.14 20.90
CA GLU A 279 16.31 -18.36 19.45
C GLU A 279 17.23 -17.39 18.68
N MET A 280 17.81 -16.36 19.32
CA MET A 280 18.71 -15.40 18.65
C MET A 280 20.20 -15.66 18.88
N ALA A 281 20.60 -16.83 19.43
CA ALA A 281 21.99 -17.14 19.73
C ALA A 281 22.67 -18.08 18.73
N ASP A 282 22.03 -18.55 17.69
CA ASP A 282 22.58 -19.52 16.72
C ASP A 282 22.17 -19.24 15.26
N ALA A 283 22.38 -17.99 14.76
CA ALA A 283 22.33 -17.72 13.33
C ALA A 283 23.49 -16.84 12.89
#